data_5c901f728ba19433e04deace33662b95
#
_entry.id   5c901f728ba19433e04deace33662b95
#
_cell.length_a   1.000
_cell.length_b   1.000
_cell.length_c   1.000
_cell.angle_alpha   90.00
_cell.angle_beta   90.00
_cell.angle_gamma   90.00
#
_symmetry.space_group_name_H-M   'P 1'
#
loop_
_entity.id
_entity.type
_entity.pdbx_description
1 polymer ?
#
loop_
_entity_poly.entity_id
_entity_poly.type
_entity_poly.pdbx_seq_one_letter_code
_entity_poly.pdbx_strand_id
1 'polypeptide(L)'
;FCDAIGVGDDFAVPVTVEAVRDRAPCQVYDIGVAHEAHNFVADGFVVSNCGVRMVRTNLTDDDLRGREAELVDALFANVPSGLGGGGIVETDRGTVEAILDRGVEWALEHGYAVGDDLEHCEDEGRRPDADPDAVSRKAKDRGRNQVGSLGSGNHFLEVQRVTDIYRPEVADAYGLERDRIVVLIHCGSRGLGHQVCSDYLRDIEREHADLLEDLPDRELAAAPAGSELAEDYYGAMCAAINFAWVNRQLITHRTRRVFERVFDTGWEDLGMDLLYDVAHNIGKKEVHEVPVDAAGRPAADADAVDYEDRELYVHRKGATRAFPAGRPEIPAAYRDVGQPVIIPGSMGAGSYVLRGGRNSMDVAFGSTAHGAGRTMSRTQAKNEYRGEAVQAELQDGDGIYVKAQSGGTVAEEAPGVYKDVDEVVRVSEALGIGDTV
;
A
#
# COMPACT_ATOMS: atom_id res chain seq x y z
N PHE A 1 16.05 14.11 19.47
CA PHE A 1 14.81 14.00 18.66
C PHE A 1 13.63 14.57 19.47
N CYS A 2 13.35 14.05 20.66
CA CYS A 2 12.28 14.55 21.53
C CYS A 2 12.43 16.05 21.85
N ASP A 3 13.65 16.51 22.09
CA ASP A 3 13.98 17.93 22.30
C ASP A 3 13.66 18.81 21.07
N ALA A 4 13.74 18.24 19.87
CA ALA A 4 13.51 18.98 18.62
C ALA A 4 12.02 19.17 18.31
N ILE A 5 11.13 18.34 18.84
CA ILE A 5 9.67 18.39 18.64
C ILE A 5 8.90 18.86 19.87
N GLY A 6 9.59 19.15 21.00
CA GLY A 6 8.99 19.70 22.20
C GLY A 6 8.09 18.71 22.98
N VAL A 7 8.16 17.43 22.68
CA VAL A 7 7.44 16.35 23.40
C VAL A 7 8.31 15.90 24.56
N GLY A 8 7.78 15.92 25.77
CA GLY A 8 8.50 15.47 26.98
C GLY A 8 8.84 13.97 26.93
N ASP A 9 9.79 13.56 27.74
CA ASP A 9 10.36 12.20 27.81
C ASP A 9 9.34 11.06 28.04
N ASP A 10 8.11 11.38 28.37
CA ASP A 10 7.07 10.40 28.72
C ASP A 10 6.36 9.78 27.49
N PHE A 11 6.63 10.24 26.27
CA PHE A 11 5.87 9.87 25.07
C PHE A 11 6.66 9.16 23.94
N ALA A 12 7.96 8.95 24.11
CA ALA A 12 8.75 8.26 23.09
C ALA A 12 9.68 7.21 23.71
N VAL A 13 9.62 6.00 23.16
CA VAL A 13 10.68 5.01 23.35
C VAL A 13 11.79 5.36 22.36
N PRO A 14 13.01 5.73 22.80
CA PRO A 14 14.09 6.05 21.89
C PRO A 14 14.54 4.79 21.16
N VAL A 15 14.34 4.74 19.85
CA VAL A 15 15.02 3.78 18.99
C VAL A 15 16.46 4.24 18.84
N THR A 16 17.42 3.43 19.25
CA THR A 16 18.84 3.74 19.11
C THR A 16 19.23 3.62 17.65
N VAL A 17 19.47 4.74 16.98
CA VAL A 17 20.07 4.77 15.64
C VAL A 17 21.57 4.71 15.80
N GLU A 18 22.22 3.59 15.53
CA GLU A 18 23.67 3.41 15.72
C GLU A 18 24.57 4.14 14.70
N ALA A 19 24.05 4.64 13.61
CA ALA A 19 24.85 5.45 12.66
C ALA A 19 24.02 6.41 11.82
N VAL A 20 24.15 7.70 12.07
CA VAL A 20 23.80 8.76 11.12
C VAL A 20 25.07 9.21 10.43
N ARG A 21 25.25 8.92 9.14
CA ARG A 21 26.32 9.53 8.33
C ARG A 21 25.76 10.78 7.65
N ASP A 22 26.40 11.91 7.91
CA ASP A 22 26.09 13.19 7.29
C ASP A 22 26.05 13.10 5.76
N ARG A 23 24.86 13.14 5.22
CA ARG A 23 24.54 13.67 3.90
C ARG A 23 23.39 14.65 4.09
N ALA A 24 23.28 15.68 3.21
CA ALA A 24 22.32 16.76 3.31
C ALA A 24 20.94 16.33 3.84
N PRO A 25 20.28 17.10 4.72
CA PRO A 25 19.25 16.60 5.63
C PRO A 25 18.05 16.03 4.89
N CYS A 26 17.86 14.72 5.02
CA CYS A 26 16.61 14.03 4.75
C CYS A 26 16.13 13.47 6.08
N GLN A 27 15.12 14.10 6.67
CA GLN A 27 14.54 13.62 7.94
C GLN A 27 13.55 12.51 7.65
N VAL A 28 13.82 11.31 8.17
CA VAL A 28 12.85 10.21 8.25
C VAL A 28 12.45 10.09 9.72
N TYR A 29 11.14 10.14 10.00
CA TYR A 29 10.61 10.02 11.35
C TYR A 29 9.79 8.75 11.47
N ASP A 30 10.09 7.96 12.49
CA ASP A 30 9.25 6.87 12.97
C ASP A 30 8.78 7.25 14.39
N ILE A 31 7.50 7.07 14.69
CA ILE A 31 6.93 7.47 15.98
C ILE A 31 6.46 6.21 16.70
N GLY A 32 7.15 5.86 17.77
CA GLY A 32 6.68 4.89 18.75
C GLY A 32 6.01 5.62 19.92
N VAL A 33 4.81 5.21 20.33
CA VAL A 33 4.08 5.81 21.44
C VAL A 33 4.07 4.85 22.64
N ALA A 34 4.64 5.26 23.78
CA ALA A 34 4.55 4.56 25.04
C ALA A 34 3.60 5.33 26.00
N HIS A 35 2.44 4.78 26.30
CA HIS A 35 1.50 5.28 27.30
C HIS A 35 1.04 4.12 28.20
N GLU A 36 0.55 4.38 29.42
CA GLU A 36 0.07 3.34 30.34
C GLU A 36 -1.05 2.46 29.77
N ALA A 37 -1.80 2.92 28.79
CA ALA A 37 -2.76 2.15 28.01
C ALA A 37 -2.14 1.40 26.82
N HIS A 38 -0.88 1.61 26.53
CA HIS A 38 0.02 0.90 25.62
C HIS A 38 -0.34 0.81 24.13
N ASN A 39 -1.50 1.26 23.68
CA ASN A 39 -1.88 1.26 22.27
C ASN A 39 -2.78 2.44 21.96
N PHE A 40 -2.50 3.12 20.85
CA PHE A 40 -3.37 4.13 20.27
C PHE A 40 -3.75 3.70 18.85
N VAL A 41 -5.01 3.91 18.48
CA VAL A 41 -5.39 3.92 17.09
C VAL A 41 -5.07 5.32 16.57
N ALA A 42 -3.84 5.50 16.11
CA ALA A 42 -3.42 6.74 15.49
C ALA A 42 -3.86 6.73 14.02
N ASP A 43 -4.64 7.69 13.61
CA ASP A 43 -4.87 7.97 12.21
C ASP A 43 -4.37 9.38 11.89
N GLY A 44 -3.10 9.48 11.77
CA GLY A 44 -2.45 10.72 11.44
C GLY A 44 -2.47 11.08 9.98
N PHE A 45 -3.20 10.37 9.11
CA PHE A 45 -3.12 10.70 7.71
C PHE A 45 -4.40 10.36 6.96
N VAL A 46 -4.99 11.37 6.39
CA VAL A 46 -6.08 11.27 5.43
C VAL A 46 -5.60 10.49 4.19
N VAL A 47 -5.43 9.18 4.33
CA VAL A 47 -5.12 8.32 3.19
C VAL A 47 -6.07 7.16 3.16
N SER A 48 -6.78 7.12 2.08
CA SER A 48 -7.67 6.05 1.71
C SER A 48 -6.88 4.78 1.46
N ASN A 49 -6.83 3.87 2.40
CA ASN A 49 -6.37 2.47 2.31
C ASN A 49 -5.84 2.07 0.93
N CYS A 50 -4.61 2.49 0.60
CA CYS A 50 -3.96 2.19 -0.67
C CYS A 50 -3.19 0.87 -0.56
N GLY A 51 -2.98 0.24 -1.69
CA GLY A 51 -2.20 -0.97 -1.81
C GLY A 51 -1.68 -1.12 -3.23
N VAL A 52 -0.74 -2.03 -3.40
CA VAL A 52 -0.12 -2.37 -4.68
C VAL A 52 -0.36 -3.84 -4.97
N ARG A 53 -0.68 -4.13 -6.22
CA ARG A 53 -0.91 -5.48 -6.73
C ARG A 53 -0.05 -5.71 -7.96
N MET A 54 0.60 -6.86 -8.05
CA MET A 54 1.33 -7.27 -9.24
C MET A 54 0.72 -8.52 -9.84
N VAL A 55 0.45 -8.49 -11.14
CA VAL A 55 -0.02 -9.62 -11.94
C VAL A 55 1.13 -10.06 -12.85
N ARG A 56 1.46 -11.34 -12.84
CA ARG A 56 2.44 -11.96 -13.74
C ARG A 56 1.81 -12.22 -15.10
N THR A 57 2.63 -12.42 -16.11
CA THR A 57 2.18 -12.95 -17.42
C THR A 57 3.23 -13.90 -18.01
N ASN A 58 2.83 -14.71 -19.01
CA ASN A 58 3.73 -15.50 -19.83
C ASN A 58 4.30 -14.70 -21.01
N LEU A 59 3.85 -13.45 -21.20
CA LEU A 59 4.34 -12.59 -22.27
C LEU A 59 5.77 -12.13 -22.00
N THR A 60 6.51 -11.92 -23.07
CA THR A 60 7.85 -11.37 -23.07
C THR A 60 7.87 -9.98 -23.70
N ASP A 61 8.99 -9.29 -23.58
CA ASP A 61 9.23 -8.02 -24.27
C ASP A 61 9.03 -8.13 -25.80
N ASP A 62 9.43 -9.27 -26.39
CA ASP A 62 9.24 -9.51 -27.83
C ASP A 62 7.77 -9.63 -28.22
N ASP A 63 6.91 -10.21 -27.37
CA ASP A 63 5.47 -10.32 -27.61
C ASP A 63 4.76 -8.96 -27.56
N LEU A 64 5.29 -8.03 -26.76
CA LEU A 64 4.73 -6.69 -26.58
C LEU A 64 5.24 -5.71 -27.65
N ARG A 65 6.40 -5.98 -28.25
CA ARG A 65 7.09 -5.05 -29.15
C ARG A 65 6.21 -4.60 -30.32
N GLY A 66 6.02 -3.28 -30.42
CA GLY A 66 5.18 -2.61 -31.43
C GLY A 66 3.68 -2.63 -31.10
N ARG A 67 3.29 -3.15 -29.94
CA ARG A 67 1.91 -3.17 -29.44
C ARG A 67 1.72 -2.33 -28.16
N GLU A 68 2.76 -1.69 -27.68
CA GLU A 68 2.79 -0.94 -26.43
C GLU A 68 1.72 0.16 -26.44
N ALA A 69 1.67 0.96 -27.50
CA ALA A 69 0.68 2.03 -27.63
C ALA A 69 -0.75 1.48 -27.74
N GLU A 70 -0.97 0.38 -28.50
CA GLU A 70 -2.26 -0.30 -28.60
C GLU A 70 -2.75 -0.76 -27.22
N LEU A 71 -1.87 -1.42 -26.46
CA LEU A 71 -2.19 -1.94 -25.13
C LEU A 71 -2.52 -0.82 -24.15
N VAL A 72 -1.69 0.23 -24.10
CA VAL A 72 -1.90 1.40 -23.22
C VAL A 72 -3.22 2.11 -23.58
N ASP A 73 -3.53 2.30 -24.87
CA ASP A 73 -4.78 2.90 -25.31
C ASP A 73 -5.99 2.02 -24.94
N ALA A 74 -5.87 0.71 -25.10
CA ALA A 74 -6.93 -0.24 -24.72
C ALA A 74 -7.16 -0.27 -23.22
N LEU A 75 -6.10 -0.26 -22.40
CA LEU A 75 -6.19 -0.17 -20.92
C LEU A 75 -6.83 1.14 -20.49
N PHE A 76 -6.37 2.27 -21.02
CA PHE A 76 -6.90 3.59 -20.70
C PHE A 76 -8.38 3.76 -21.06
N ALA A 77 -8.83 3.15 -22.18
CA ALA A 77 -10.22 3.18 -22.60
C ALA A 77 -11.14 2.28 -21.75
N ASN A 78 -10.62 1.24 -21.10
CA ASN A 78 -11.43 0.21 -20.45
C ASN A 78 -11.30 0.19 -18.92
N VAL A 79 -10.26 0.78 -18.35
CA VAL A 79 -10.10 0.94 -16.89
C VAL A 79 -10.48 2.36 -16.51
N PRO A 80 -11.62 2.56 -15.82
CA PRO A 80 -12.06 3.89 -15.43
C PRO A 80 -11.00 4.58 -14.54
N SER A 81 -10.67 5.83 -14.85
CA SER A 81 -9.67 6.62 -14.11
C SER A 81 -10.17 8.04 -13.86
N GLY A 82 -9.50 8.77 -12.95
CA GLY A 82 -9.83 10.14 -12.58
C GLY A 82 -10.78 10.27 -11.38
N LEU A 83 -11.04 11.51 -10.97
CA LEU A 83 -11.83 11.82 -9.77
C LEU A 83 -13.34 11.61 -9.94
N GLY A 84 -13.86 11.73 -11.17
CA GLY A 84 -15.28 11.65 -11.51
C GLY A 84 -15.66 10.45 -12.37
N GLY A 85 -14.74 9.52 -12.64
CA GLY A 85 -15.00 8.33 -13.43
C GLY A 85 -15.97 7.38 -12.72
N GLY A 86 -16.89 6.77 -13.46
CA GLY A 86 -17.71 5.66 -12.97
C GLY A 86 -16.86 4.44 -12.65
N GLY A 87 -17.39 3.50 -11.85
CA GLY A 87 -16.75 2.21 -11.60
C GLY A 87 -16.95 1.21 -12.75
N ILE A 88 -16.26 0.08 -12.64
CA ILE A 88 -16.46 -1.07 -13.55
C ILE A 88 -17.84 -1.69 -13.33
N VAL A 89 -18.33 -1.64 -12.09
CA VAL A 89 -19.61 -2.24 -11.68
C VAL A 89 -20.53 -1.13 -11.19
N GLU A 90 -21.78 -1.16 -11.67
CA GLU A 90 -22.84 -0.35 -11.08
C GLU A 90 -23.26 -0.98 -9.75
N THR A 91 -23.22 -0.21 -8.68
CA THR A 91 -23.53 -0.69 -7.34
C THR A 91 -24.64 0.12 -6.69
N ASP A 92 -25.47 -0.55 -5.91
CA ASP A 92 -26.35 0.05 -4.93
C ASP A 92 -25.69 0.04 -3.53
N ARG A 93 -26.41 0.50 -2.51
CA ARG A 93 -25.88 0.53 -1.14
C ARG A 93 -25.67 -0.88 -0.59
N GLY A 94 -26.60 -1.80 -0.85
CA GLY A 94 -26.50 -3.18 -0.38
C GLY A 94 -25.28 -3.90 -0.96
N THR A 95 -24.97 -3.65 -2.23
CA THR A 95 -23.74 -4.14 -2.87
C THR A 95 -22.49 -3.56 -2.21
N VAL A 96 -22.48 -2.26 -1.90
CA VAL A 96 -21.35 -1.64 -1.18
C VAL A 96 -21.18 -2.26 0.20
N GLU A 97 -22.25 -2.45 0.96
CA GLU A 97 -22.22 -3.11 2.27
C GLU A 97 -21.70 -4.54 2.20
N ALA A 98 -22.10 -5.30 1.20
CA ALA A 98 -21.58 -6.66 0.96
C ALA A 98 -20.06 -6.65 0.63
N ILE A 99 -19.60 -5.67 -0.14
CA ILE A 99 -18.17 -5.49 -0.42
C ILE A 99 -17.39 -5.14 0.85
N LEU A 100 -17.92 -4.24 1.67
CA LEU A 100 -17.30 -3.82 2.93
C LEU A 100 -17.15 -4.97 3.92
N ASP A 101 -18.14 -5.87 3.98
CA ASP A 101 -18.12 -7.04 4.86
C ASP A 101 -17.22 -8.17 4.32
N ARG A 102 -17.28 -8.45 3.02
CA ARG A 102 -16.79 -9.71 2.45
C ARG A 102 -15.51 -9.59 1.63
N GLY A 103 -15.06 -8.37 1.32
CA GLY A 103 -13.85 -8.18 0.54
C GLY A 103 -13.85 -8.95 -0.77
N VAL A 104 -12.70 -9.56 -1.11
CA VAL A 104 -12.51 -10.27 -2.40
C VAL A 104 -13.37 -11.52 -2.53
N GLU A 105 -13.87 -12.11 -1.43
CA GLU A 105 -14.87 -13.19 -1.49
C GLU A 105 -16.12 -12.74 -2.28
N TRP A 106 -16.58 -11.50 -2.08
CA TRP A 106 -17.65 -10.93 -2.88
C TRP A 106 -17.33 -10.93 -4.38
N ALA A 107 -16.09 -10.55 -4.74
CA ALA A 107 -15.66 -10.53 -6.13
C ALA A 107 -15.61 -11.95 -6.73
N LEU A 108 -15.17 -12.94 -5.96
CA LEU A 108 -15.14 -14.34 -6.37
C LEU A 108 -16.56 -14.87 -6.67
N GLU A 109 -17.53 -14.62 -5.79
CA GLU A 109 -18.92 -15.05 -6.00
C GLU A 109 -19.60 -14.43 -7.21
N HIS A 110 -19.14 -13.22 -7.59
CA HIS A 110 -19.70 -12.51 -8.74
C HIS A 110 -18.89 -12.71 -10.03
N GLY A 111 -17.91 -13.63 -10.04
CA GLY A 111 -17.10 -13.96 -11.22
C GLY A 111 -16.05 -12.91 -11.61
N TYR A 112 -15.64 -12.07 -10.67
CA TYR A 112 -14.58 -11.07 -10.87
C TYR A 112 -13.23 -11.51 -10.31
N ALA A 113 -13.17 -12.65 -9.62
CA ALA A 113 -11.95 -13.25 -9.07
C ALA A 113 -11.95 -14.75 -9.32
N VAL A 114 -10.80 -15.37 -9.16
CA VAL A 114 -10.61 -16.83 -9.07
C VAL A 114 -10.04 -17.17 -7.69
N GLY A 115 -10.05 -18.45 -7.29
CA GLY A 115 -9.60 -18.87 -5.96
C GLY A 115 -8.16 -18.42 -5.67
N ASP A 116 -7.26 -18.60 -6.63
CA ASP A 116 -5.87 -18.23 -6.52
C ASP A 116 -5.67 -16.71 -6.27
N ASP A 117 -6.58 -15.85 -6.74
CA ASP A 117 -6.50 -14.41 -6.46
C ASP A 117 -6.66 -14.12 -4.96
N LEU A 118 -7.48 -14.90 -4.23
CA LEU A 118 -7.65 -14.75 -2.79
C LEU A 118 -6.38 -15.20 -2.04
N GLU A 119 -5.86 -16.37 -2.40
CA GLU A 119 -4.68 -16.96 -1.77
C GLU A 119 -3.45 -16.06 -1.88
N HIS A 120 -3.36 -15.27 -2.95
CA HIS A 120 -2.27 -14.33 -3.21
C HIS A 120 -2.60 -12.87 -2.80
N CYS A 121 -3.70 -12.65 -2.08
CA CYS A 121 -3.96 -11.39 -1.40
C CYS A 121 -3.45 -11.42 0.05
N GLU A 122 -2.97 -10.30 0.54
CA GLU A 122 -2.76 -10.08 1.98
C GLU A 122 -4.07 -10.34 2.72
N ASP A 123 -4.04 -11.15 3.80
CA ASP A 123 -5.19 -11.58 4.59
C ASP A 123 -6.31 -12.24 3.74
N GLU A 124 -5.93 -12.92 2.66
CA GLU A 124 -6.86 -13.56 1.71
C GLU A 124 -7.90 -12.57 1.13
N GLY A 125 -7.56 -11.29 1.10
CA GLY A 125 -8.40 -10.22 0.56
C GLY A 125 -9.62 -9.86 1.43
N ARG A 126 -9.62 -10.23 2.72
CA ARG A 126 -10.70 -9.91 3.67
C ARG A 126 -10.17 -9.60 5.06
N ARG A 127 -10.64 -8.49 5.63
CA ARG A 127 -10.50 -8.20 7.07
C ARG A 127 -11.71 -8.72 7.82
N PRO A 128 -11.56 -9.70 8.72
CA PRO A 128 -12.68 -10.23 9.49
C PRO A 128 -13.26 -9.22 10.48
N ASP A 129 -12.45 -8.26 10.94
CA ASP A 129 -12.85 -7.21 11.88
C ASP A 129 -13.62 -6.06 11.19
N ALA A 130 -13.94 -6.17 9.91
CA ALA A 130 -14.66 -5.13 9.18
C ALA A 130 -16.09 -4.95 9.74
N ASP A 131 -16.42 -3.70 10.06
CA ASP A 131 -17.77 -3.30 10.46
C ASP A 131 -18.38 -2.32 9.44
N PRO A 132 -19.25 -2.79 8.54
CA PRO A 132 -19.95 -1.93 7.62
C PRO A 132 -20.88 -0.91 8.31
N ASP A 133 -21.39 -1.19 9.50
CA ASP A 133 -22.30 -0.29 10.23
C ASP A 133 -21.55 0.93 10.80
N ALA A 134 -20.27 0.76 11.12
CA ALA A 134 -19.37 1.85 11.52
C ALA A 134 -18.99 2.78 10.34
N VAL A 135 -19.29 2.42 9.09
CA VAL A 135 -19.06 3.26 7.90
C VAL A 135 -20.24 4.18 7.65
N SER A 136 -20.02 5.49 7.66
CA SER A 136 -21.07 6.47 7.47
C SER A 136 -21.80 6.32 6.13
N ARG A 137 -23.10 6.67 6.12
CA ARG A 137 -23.89 6.69 4.88
C ARG A 137 -23.23 7.53 3.78
N LYS A 138 -22.62 8.66 4.16
CA LYS A 138 -21.93 9.54 3.23
C LYS A 138 -20.73 8.88 2.59
N ALA A 139 -19.96 8.09 3.35
CA ALA A 139 -18.82 7.32 2.83
C ALA A 139 -19.29 6.24 1.84
N LYS A 140 -20.33 5.49 2.18
CA LYS A 140 -20.95 4.48 1.28
C LYS A 140 -21.44 5.12 -0.02
N ASP A 141 -22.13 6.26 0.06
CA ASP A 141 -22.64 6.97 -1.14
C ASP A 141 -21.49 7.50 -2.01
N ARG A 142 -20.35 7.92 -1.44
CA ARG A 142 -19.14 8.30 -2.21
C ARG A 142 -18.48 7.11 -2.89
N GLY A 143 -18.43 5.94 -2.24
CA GLY A 143 -17.84 4.72 -2.79
C GLY A 143 -18.65 4.12 -3.92
N ARG A 144 -19.97 4.21 -3.84
CA ARG A 144 -20.92 3.52 -4.73
C ARG A 144 -20.61 3.65 -6.23
N ASN A 145 -20.19 4.82 -6.68
CA ASN A 145 -19.91 5.06 -8.09
C ASN A 145 -18.42 4.87 -8.45
N GLN A 146 -17.60 4.34 -7.54
CA GLN A 146 -16.15 4.26 -7.72
C GLN A 146 -15.60 2.84 -7.64
N VAL A 147 -16.47 1.82 -7.56
CA VAL A 147 -16.07 0.40 -7.45
C VAL A 147 -15.44 -0.06 -8.77
N GLY A 148 -14.16 -0.43 -8.72
CA GLY A 148 -13.37 -0.78 -9.90
C GLY A 148 -12.84 0.44 -10.67
N SER A 149 -12.52 1.54 -9.99
CA SER A 149 -11.93 2.72 -10.63
C SER A 149 -10.52 3.01 -10.13
N LEU A 150 -9.61 3.36 -11.05
CA LEU A 150 -8.20 3.56 -10.75
C LEU A 150 -7.94 4.86 -9.95
N GLY A 151 -8.61 5.94 -10.26
CA GLY A 151 -8.39 7.21 -9.60
C GLY A 151 -7.44 8.15 -10.32
N SER A 152 -6.74 8.98 -9.54
CA SER A 152 -5.79 9.97 -10.04
C SER A 152 -4.66 10.19 -9.02
N GLY A 153 -3.67 10.99 -9.38
CA GLY A 153 -2.48 11.22 -8.58
C GLY A 153 -1.58 9.99 -8.61
N ASN A 154 -1.11 9.56 -7.46
CA ASN A 154 -0.25 8.38 -7.31
C ASN A 154 -0.95 7.02 -7.55
N HIS A 155 -2.19 7.00 -8.02
CA HIS A 155 -2.85 5.77 -8.46
C HIS A 155 -2.55 5.52 -9.93
N PHE A 156 -2.04 4.34 -10.26
CA PHE A 156 -1.63 3.97 -11.60
C PHE A 156 -1.90 2.50 -11.92
N LEU A 157 -1.87 2.18 -13.20
CA LEU A 157 -1.76 0.85 -13.78
C LEU A 157 -0.60 0.90 -14.76
N GLU A 158 0.39 0.06 -14.57
CA GLU A 158 1.60 0.00 -15.37
C GLU A 158 1.82 -1.40 -15.91
N VAL A 159 2.28 -1.47 -17.17
CA VAL A 159 2.81 -2.68 -17.78
C VAL A 159 4.31 -2.54 -17.77
N GLN A 160 5.00 -3.46 -17.12
CA GLN A 160 6.43 -3.41 -16.86
C GLN A 160 7.11 -4.68 -17.35
N ARG A 161 8.42 -4.61 -17.58
CA ARG A 161 9.27 -5.75 -17.90
C ARG A 161 10.20 -6.05 -16.72
N VAL A 162 10.36 -7.31 -16.36
CA VAL A 162 11.37 -7.76 -15.42
C VAL A 162 12.75 -7.65 -16.06
N THR A 163 13.61 -6.76 -15.56
CA THR A 163 14.93 -6.49 -16.13
C THR A 163 16.03 -7.31 -15.47
N ASP A 164 15.97 -7.44 -14.16
CA ASP A 164 17.02 -8.07 -13.38
C ASP A 164 16.43 -9.03 -12.33
N ILE A 165 17.16 -10.08 -12.04
CA ILE A 165 16.86 -11.07 -11.00
C ILE A 165 18.08 -11.14 -10.08
N TYR A 166 17.90 -10.79 -8.82
CA TYR A 166 18.97 -10.75 -7.81
C TYR A 166 19.03 -12.03 -6.98
N ARG A 167 17.88 -12.70 -6.75
CA ARG A 167 17.76 -13.96 -5.99
C ARG A 167 16.95 -14.98 -6.78
N PRO A 168 17.61 -15.78 -7.65
CA PRO A 168 16.92 -16.69 -8.58
C PRO A 168 15.97 -17.67 -7.89
N GLU A 169 16.35 -18.19 -6.72
CA GLU A 169 15.53 -19.15 -5.97
C GLU A 169 14.24 -18.55 -5.42
N VAL A 170 14.25 -17.26 -5.09
CA VAL A 170 13.05 -16.54 -4.61
C VAL A 170 12.20 -16.11 -5.80
N ALA A 171 12.85 -15.63 -6.86
CA ALA A 171 12.18 -15.25 -8.11
C ALA A 171 11.43 -16.45 -8.72
N ASP A 172 12.03 -17.65 -8.70
CA ASP A 172 11.39 -18.88 -9.14
C ASP A 172 10.13 -19.20 -8.32
N ALA A 173 10.22 -19.10 -6.98
CA ALA A 173 9.06 -19.28 -6.10
C ALA A 173 7.95 -18.23 -6.34
N TYR A 174 8.33 -17.01 -6.72
CA TYR A 174 7.40 -15.94 -7.08
C TYR A 174 6.91 -16.04 -8.53
N GLY A 175 7.48 -16.93 -9.34
CA GLY A 175 7.18 -17.06 -10.77
C GLY A 175 7.61 -15.83 -11.57
N LEU A 176 8.71 -15.19 -11.18
CA LEU A 176 9.32 -14.06 -11.87
C LEU A 176 10.50 -14.56 -12.72
N GLU A 177 10.51 -14.19 -13.98
CA GLU A 177 11.58 -14.49 -14.93
C GLU A 177 12.01 -13.20 -15.65
N ARG A 178 13.29 -13.14 -15.99
CA ARG A 178 13.80 -12.01 -16.77
C ARG A 178 13.09 -11.89 -18.12
N ASP A 179 12.90 -10.68 -18.58
CA ASP A 179 12.21 -10.28 -19.81
C ASP A 179 10.70 -10.60 -19.86
N ARG A 180 10.11 -11.15 -18.78
CA ARG A 180 8.66 -11.31 -18.65
C ARG A 180 7.97 -9.98 -18.40
N ILE A 181 6.76 -9.89 -18.93
CA ILE A 181 5.86 -8.76 -18.69
C ILE A 181 5.06 -8.99 -17.41
N VAL A 182 4.99 -7.96 -16.60
CA VAL A 182 4.15 -7.91 -15.39
C VAL A 182 3.25 -6.68 -15.43
N VAL A 183 2.14 -6.72 -14.71
CA VAL A 183 1.22 -5.58 -14.59
C VAL A 183 1.16 -5.16 -13.13
N LEU A 184 1.44 -3.88 -12.87
CA LEU A 184 1.41 -3.28 -11.54
C LEU A 184 0.18 -2.39 -11.42
N ILE A 185 -0.61 -2.57 -10.35
CA ILE A 185 -1.83 -1.82 -10.06
C ILE A 185 -1.71 -1.18 -8.69
N HIS A 186 -1.65 0.15 -8.64
CA HIS A 186 -1.65 0.93 -7.40
C HIS A 186 -2.97 1.66 -7.25
N CYS A 187 -3.79 1.24 -6.30
CA CYS A 187 -5.10 1.85 -6.05
C CYS A 187 -5.58 1.59 -4.62
N GLY A 188 -6.61 2.34 -4.19
CA GLY A 188 -7.14 2.27 -2.82
C GLY A 188 -8.66 2.31 -2.74
N SER A 189 -9.18 2.59 -1.55
CA SER A 189 -10.62 2.64 -1.22
C SER A 189 -11.34 3.87 -1.76
N ARG A 190 -10.67 4.68 -2.57
CA ARG A 190 -11.23 5.84 -3.25
C ARG A 190 -11.89 6.83 -2.26
N GLY A 191 -12.97 7.50 -2.70
CA GLY A 191 -13.69 8.46 -1.89
C GLY A 191 -14.36 7.88 -0.64
N LEU A 192 -14.57 6.56 -0.58
CA LEU A 192 -15.13 5.89 0.60
C LEU A 192 -14.18 5.99 1.78
N GLY A 193 -12.97 5.44 1.69
CA GLY A 193 -12.00 5.47 2.79
C GLY A 193 -11.55 6.88 3.15
N HIS A 194 -11.43 7.77 2.16
CA HIS A 194 -11.18 9.19 2.45
C HIS A 194 -12.29 9.83 3.31
N GLN A 195 -13.55 9.44 3.10
CA GLN A 195 -14.66 9.95 3.91
C GLN A 195 -14.66 9.30 5.30
N VAL A 196 -14.39 7.99 5.41
CA VAL A 196 -14.24 7.29 6.71
C VAL A 196 -13.21 8.02 7.56
N CYS A 197 -12.02 8.21 7.03
CA CYS A 197 -10.94 8.92 7.70
C CYS A 197 -11.36 10.34 8.16
N SER A 198 -12.00 11.12 7.27
CA SER A 198 -12.46 12.47 7.60
C SER A 198 -13.57 12.49 8.65
N ASP A 199 -14.41 11.48 8.72
CA ASP A 199 -15.48 11.38 9.70
C ASP A 199 -14.91 11.05 11.08
N TYR A 200 -14.06 10.05 11.20
CA TYR A 200 -13.44 9.64 12.47
C TYR A 200 -12.41 10.65 13.00
N LEU A 201 -11.65 11.31 12.14
CA LEU A 201 -10.74 12.38 12.57
C LEU A 201 -11.51 13.49 13.33
N ARG A 202 -12.68 13.91 12.83
CA ARG A 202 -13.52 14.90 13.50
C ARG A 202 -14.10 14.39 14.83
N ASP A 203 -14.45 13.10 14.89
CA ASP A 203 -14.99 12.51 16.10
C ASP A 203 -13.90 12.36 17.17
N ILE A 204 -12.68 11.93 16.80
CA ILE A 204 -11.51 11.89 17.66
C ILE A 204 -11.15 13.29 18.18
N GLU A 205 -11.09 14.29 17.29
CA GLU A 205 -10.83 15.68 17.68
C GLU A 205 -11.87 16.22 18.68
N ARG A 206 -13.13 15.80 18.57
CA ARG A 206 -14.18 16.21 19.49
C ARG A 206 -14.11 15.53 20.85
N GLU A 207 -13.77 14.23 20.88
CA GLU A 207 -13.83 13.40 22.08
C GLU A 207 -12.52 13.36 22.86
N HIS A 208 -11.40 13.54 22.19
CA HIS A 208 -10.06 13.44 22.76
C HIS A 208 -9.20 14.69 22.48
N ALA A 209 -9.82 15.88 22.52
CA ALA A 209 -9.15 17.15 22.26
C ALA A 209 -7.92 17.39 23.16
N ASP A 210 -8.00 16.94 24.40
CA ASP A 210 -6.93 17.02 25.40
C ASP A 210 -5.68 16.20 25.01
N LEU A 211 -5.86 15.03 24.36
CA LEU A 211 -4.73 14.23 23.86
C LEU A 211 -4.07 14.87 22.63
N LEU A 212 -4.79 15.77 21.93
CA LEU A 212 -4.31 16.37 20.69
C LEU A 212 -3.57 17.69 20.93
N GLU A 213 -3.74 18.34 22.10
CA GLU A 213 -3.12 19.65 22.39
C GLU A 213 -1.59 19.61 22.32
N ASP A 214 -0.98 18.48 22.66
CA ASP A 214 0.47 18.29 22.69
C ASP A 214 1.03 17.67 21.40
N LEU A 215 0.19 17.31 20.42
CA LEU A 215 0.65 16.71 19.17
C LEU A 215 1.16 17.78 18.18
N PRO A 216 2.29 17.55 17.52
CA PRO A 216 2.87 18.50 16.57
C PRO A 216 2.05 18.70 15.30
N ASP A 217 1.18 17.76 14.97
CA ASP A 217 0.29 17.80 13.82
C ASP A 217 -1.06 17.17 14.18
N ARG A 218 -2.15 17.86 13.87
CA ARG A 218 -3.51 17.33 14.08
C ARG A 218 -3.79 16.05 13.25
N GLU A 219 -3.02 15.80 12.20
CA GLU A 219 -3.07 14.54 11.45
C GLU A 219 -2.53 13.35 12.27
N LEU A 220 -1.94 13.56 13.43
CA LEU A 220 -1.55 12.53 14.41
C LEU A 220 -2.65 12.26 15.45
N ALA A 221 -3.88 12.65 15.17
CA ALA A 221 -5.01 12.41 16.07
C ALA A 221 -5.12 10.93 16.45
N ALA A 222 -5.35 10.67 17.73
CA ALA A 222 -5.38 9.33 18.29
C ALA A 222 -6.56 9.17 19.25
N ALA A 223 -7.11 7.96 19.31
CA ALA A 223 -8.07 7.54 20.32
C ALA A 223 -7.46 6.39 21.15
N PRO A 224 -7.71 6.34 22.47
CA PRO A 224 -7.21 5.25 23.33
C PRO A 224 -7.69 3.88 22.82
N ALA A 225 -6.78 2.93 22.68
CA ALA A 225 -7.12 1.56 22.33
C ALA A 225 -8.14 0.96 23.32
N GLY A 226 -9.14 0.26 22.81
CA GLY A 226 -10.23 -0.29 23.61
C GLY A 226 -11.34 0.72 23.94
N SER A 227 -11.25 1.98 23.54
CA SER A 227 -12.39 2.89 23.57
C SER A 227 -13.39 2.53 22.46
N GLU A 228 -14.69 2.84 22.66
CA GLU A 228 -15.73 2.59 21.68
C GLU A 228 -15.39 3.28 20.34
N LEU A 229 -14.94 4.53 20.39
CA LEU A 229 -14.53 5.27 19.20
C LEU A 229 -13.34 4.63 18.45
N ALA A 230 -12.35 4.08 19.17
CA ALA A 230 -11.21 3.40 18.57
C ALA A 230 -11.63 2.09 17.89
N GLU A 231 -12.51 1.31 18.51
CA GLU A 231 -13.01 0.05 17.93
C GLU A 231 -13.92 0.31 16.71
N ASP A 232 -14.82 1.29 16.78
CA ASP A 232 -15.66 1.71 15.65
C ASP A 232 -14.79 2.17 14.47
N TYR A 233 -13.77 3.00 14.76
CA TYR A 233 -12.83 3.44 13.73
C TYR A 233 -12.06 2.27 13.11
N TYR A 234 -11.59 1.33 13.94
CA TYR A 234 -10.87 0.14 13.46
C TYR A 234 -11.77 -0.72 12.55
N GLY A 235 -13.02 -0.96 12.94
CA GLY A 235 -14.01 -1.69 12.13
C GLY A 235 -14.30 -0.99 10.80
N ALA A 236 -14.49 0.33 10.81
CA ALA A 236 -14.72 1.13 9.60
C ALA A 236 -13.49 1.15 8.67
N MET A 237 -12.27 1.20 9.24
CA MET A 237 -11.03 1.11 8.49
C MET A 237 -10.87 -0.26 7.83
N CYS A 238 -11.13 -1.35 8.56
CA CYS A 238 -11.12 -2.71 8.01
C CYS A 238 -12.13 -2.87 6.85
N ALA A 239 -13.32 -2.30 6.98
CA ALA A 239 -14.32 -2.28 5.91
C ALA A 239 -13.83 -1.51 4.68
N ALA A 240 -13.17 -0.36 4.86
CA ALA A 240 -12.59 0.40 3.76
C ALA A 240 -11.40 -0.33 3.09
N ILE A 241 -10.66 -1.16 3.82
CA ILE A 241 -9.61 -2.04 3.27
C ILE A 241 -10.23 -3.10 2.38
N ASN A 242 -11.31 -3.76 2.82
CA ASN A 242 -12.06 -4.72 2.00
C ASN A 242 -12.50 -4.07 0.67
N PHE A 243 -13.02 -2.87 0.72
CA PHE A 243 -13.37 -2.12 -0.50
C PHE A 243 -12.15 -1.86 -1.40
N ALA A 244 -10.99 -1.53 -0.84
CA ALA A 244 -9.77 -1.29 -1.61
C ALA A 244 -9.27 -2.55 -2.33
N TRP A 245 -9.33 -3.71 -1.68
CA TRP A 245 -8.98 -4.98 -2.30
C TRP A 245 -9.94 -5.34 -3.45
N VAL A 246 -11.25 -5.20 -3.25
CA VAL A 246 -12.24 -5.41 -4.31
C VAL A 246 -12.01 -4.43 -5.47
N ASN A 247 -11.66 -3.17 -5.17
CA ASN A 247 -11.38 -2.19 -6.19
C ASN A 247 -10.20 -2.63 -7.09
N ARG A 248 -9.08 -3.07 -6.50
CA ARG A 248 -7.95 -3.61 -7.26
C ARG A 248 -8.30 -4.91 -7.98
N GLN A 249 -9.12 -5.77 -7.39
CA GLN A 249 -9.57 -7.02 -8.00
C GLN A 249 -10.38 -6.78 -9.28
N LEU A 250 -11.30 -5.83 -9.25
CA LEU A 250 -12.10 -5.46 -10.42
C LEU A 250 -11.23 -4.84 -11.54
N ILE A 251 -10.24 -4.02 -11.16
CA ILE A 251 -9.26 -3.50 -12.11
C ILE A 251 -8.47 -4.64 -12.74
N THR A 252 -8.02 -5.62 -11.95
CA THR A 252 -7.34 -6.84 -12.43
C THR A 252 -8.22 -7.61 -13.41
N HIS A 253 -9.47 -7.87 -13.05
CA HIS A 253 -10.43 -8.53 -13.93
C HIS A 253 -10.57 -7.79 -15.28
N ARG A 254 -10.71 -6.47 -15.24
CA ARG A 254 -10.81 -5.65 -16.47
C ARG A 254 -9.51 -5.67 -17.29
N THR A 255 -8.38 -5.65 -16.63
CA THR A 255 -7.05 -5.76 -17.26
C THR A 255 -6.89 -7.10 -17.97
N ARG A 256 -7.24 -8.22 -17.34
CA ARG A 256 -7.28 -9.55 -17.97
C ARG A 256 -8.11 -9.54 -19.27
N ARG A 257 -9.30 -8.93 -19.24
CA ARG A 257 -10.18 -8.80 -20.42
C ARG A 257 -9.60 -7.90 -21.51
N VAL A 258 -8.80 -6.92 -21.17
CA VAL A 258 -8.08 -6.10 -22.18
C VAL A 258 -6.97 -6.89 -22.83
N PHE A 259 -6.18 -7.61 -22.06
CA PHE A 259 -5.11 -8.45 -22.59
C PHE A 259 -5.65 -9.56 -23.48
N GLU A 260 -6.72 -10.26 -23.11
CA GLU A 260 -7.40 -11.24 -23.97
C GLU A 260 -7.72 -10.68 -25.37
N ARG A 261 -8.26 -9.47 -25.42
CA ARG A 261 -8.63 -8.84 -26.70
C ARG A 261 -7.42 -8.38 -27.51
N VAL A 262 -6.41 -7.84 -26.84
CA VAL A 262 -5.21 -7.34 -27.50
C VAL A 262 -4.38 -8.49 -28.05
N PHE A 263 -4.23 -9.59 -27.30
CA PHE A 263 -3.40 -10.73 -27.70
C PHE A 263 -4.19 -11.89 -28.34
N ASP A 264 -5.51 -11.79 -28.44
CA ASP A 264 -6.39 -12.84 -28.99
C ASP A 264 -6.15 -14.22 -28.33
N THR A 265 -5.96 -14.21 -27.01
CA THR A 265 -5.58 -15.39 -26.20
C THR A 265 -6.24 -15.27 -24.83
N GLY A 266 -6.77 -16.38 -24.27
CA GLY A 266 -7.37 -16.40 -22.94
C GLY A 266 -6.38 -15.92 -21.86
N TRP A 267 -6.88 -15.20 -20.86
CA TRP A 267 -6.00 -14.65 -19.80
C TRP A 267 -5.29 -15.78 -19.00
N GLU A 268 -5.91 -16.95 -18.89
CA GLU A 268 -5.31 -18.16 -18.28
C GLU A 268 -4.10 -18.64 -19.09
N ASP A 269 -4.23 -18.69 -20.42
CA ASP A 269 -3.14 -19.08 -21.33
C ASP A 269 -2.03 -18.02 -21.37
N LEU A 270 -2.40 -16.73 -21.15
CA LEU A 270 -1.43 -15.65 -20.97
C LEU A 270 -0.74 -15.68 -19.60
N GLY A 271 -1.12 -16.60 -18.69
CA GLY A 271 -0.55 -16.74 -17.37
C GLY A 271 -0.74 -15.50 -16.49
N MET A 272 -1.90 -14.83 -16.63
CA MET A 272 -2.18 -13.60 -15.89
C MET A 272 -2.60 -13.89 -14.44
N ASP A 273 -1.68 -14.47 -13.68
CA ASP A 273 -1.87 -14.84 -12.28
C ASP A 273 -1.43 -13.72 -11.34
N LEU A 274 -2.12 -13.59 -10.22
CA LEU A 274 -1.72 -12.65 -9.19
C LEU A 274 -0.43 -13.13 -8.51
N LEU A 275 0.62 -12.30 -8.55
CA LEU A 275 1.80 -12.54 -7.73
C LEU A 275 1.47 -12.25 -6.27
N TYR A 276 1.09 -11.01 -5.97
CA TYR A 276 0.67 -10.62 -4.62
C TYR A 276 -0.07 -9.28 -4.63
N ASP A 277 -0.94 -9.10 -3.62
CA ASP A 277 -1.57 -7.82 -3.29
C ASP A 277 -1.22 -7.43 -1.85
N VAL A 278 -0.57 -6.31 -1.66
CA VAL A 278 -0.16 -5.83 -0.35
C VAL A 278 -0.67 -4.41 -0.09
N ALA A 279 -1.21 -4.21 1.12
CA ALA A 279 -1.64 -2.89 1.57
C ALA A 279 -0.48 -2.10 2.20
N HIS A 280 -0.49 -0.76 2.05
CA HIS A 280 0.53 0.12 2.62
C HIS A 280 -0.03 1.38 3.31
N ASN A 281 -1.33 1.40 3.54
CA ASN A 281 -2.01 2.38 4.39
C ASN A 281 -3.08 1.63 5.19
N ILE A 282 -2.67 1.01 6.28
CA ILE A 282 -3.46 0.04 7.03
C ILE A 282 -3.04 0.03 8.50
N GLY A 283 -3.99 -0.20 9.39
CA GLY A 283 -3.73 -0.60 10.77
C GLY A 283 -4.17 -2.05 10.99
N LYS A 284 -3.38 -2.82 11.68
CA LYS A 284 -3.67 -4.23 12.01
C LYS A 284 -3.42 -4.52 13.47
N LYS A 285 -4.29 -5.35 14.08
CA LYS A 285 -3.97 -6.01 15.34
C LYS A 285 -3.03 -7.18 15.03
N GLU A 286 -1.83 -7.12 15.57
CA GLU A 286 -0.78 -8.13 15.36
C GLU A 286 -0.10 -8.44 16.68
N VAL A 287 0.35 -9.68 16.87
CA VAL A 287 1.12 -10.08 18.05
C VAL A 287 2.61 -9.93 17.74
N HIS A 288 3.29 -9.13 18.56
CA HIS A 288 4.72 -8.91 18.48
C HIS A 288 5.37 -9.08 19.85
N GLU A 289 6.62 -9.53 19.83
CA GLU A 289 7.49 -9.56 20.98
C GLU A 289 7.92 -8.13 21.33
N VAL A 290 7.67 -7.70 22.56
CA VAL A 290 7.92 -6.33 23.02
C VAL A 290 8.84 -6.38 24.23
N PRO A 291 9.91 -5.57 24.28
CA PRO A 291 10.78 -5.46 25.44
C PRO A 291 10.02 -4.87 26.65
N VAL A 292 10.20 -5.46 27.82
CA VAL A 292 9.53 -5.03 29.05
C VAL A 292 10.51 -4.84 30.20
N ASP A 293 10.18 -3.91 31.13
CA ASP A 293 10.89 -3.69 32.37
C ASP A 293 10.51 -4.72 33.46
N ALA A 294 11.14 -4.63 34.63
CA ALA A 294 10.86 -5.50 35.77
C ALA A 294 9.41 -5.43 36.28
N ALA A 295 8.62 -4.45 35.88
CA ALA A 295 7.20 -4.33 36.23
C ALA A 295 6.29 -4.81 35.08
N GLY A 296 6.85 -5.36 34.00
CA GLY A 296 6.12 -5.82 32.80
C GLY A 296 5.60 -4.67 31.92
N ARG A 297 6.16 -3.48 32.02
CA ARG A 297 5.79 -2.34 31.19
C ARG A 297 6.71 -2.28 29.97
N PRO A 298 6.22 -1.88 28.79
CA PRO A 298 7.08 -1.64 27.63
C PRO A 298 8.26 -0.73 28.00
N ALA A 299 9.45 -1.11 27.55
CA ALA A 299 10.69 -0.41 27.86
C ALA A 299 11.56 -0.30 26.59
N ALA A 300 12.54 0.60 26.61
CA ALA A 300 13.59 0.58 25.61
C ALA A 300 14.45 -0.68 25.76
N ASP A 301 15.03 -1.19 24.68
CA ASP A 301 15.89 -2.39 24.72
C ASP A 301 16.99 -2.31 25.78
N ALA A 302 17.56 -1.11 25.99
CA ALA A 302 18.62 -0.89 26.99
C ALA A 302 18.15 -1.09 28.44
N ASP A 303 16.85 -0.94 28.72
CA ASP A 303 16.22 -1.04 30.02
C ASP A 303 15.38 -2.31 30.17
N ALA A 304 15.26 -3.09 29.09
CA ALA A 304 14.50 -4.33 29.06
C ALA A 304 15.16 -5.40 29.94
N VAL A 305 14.34 -6.11 30.71
CA VAL A 305 14.76 -7.26 31.51
C VAL A 305 14.18 -8.57 30.97
N ASP A 306 13.15 -8.48 30.10
CA ASP A 306 12.49 -9.60 29.47
C ASP A 306 11.76 -9.14 28.21
N TYR A 307 11.19 -10.07 27.44
CA TYR A 307 10.36 -9.82 26.28
C TYR A 307 9.03 -10.55 26.42
N GLU A 308 7.93 -9.91 26.04
CA GLU A 308 6.59 -10.49 26.11
C GLU A 308 5.86 -10.34 24.78
N ASP A 309 5.13 -11.39 24.38
CA ASP A 309 4.19 -11.29 23.27
C ASP A 309 3.02 -10.40 23.63
N ARG A 310 2.80 -9.33 22.84
CA ARG A 310 1.68 -8.41 23.02
C ARG A 310 0.93 -8.18 21.73
N GLU A 311 -0.39 -8.06 21.82
CA GLU A 311 -1.21 -7.57 20.72
C GLU A 311 -1.06 -6.05 20.61
N LEU A 312 -0.65 -5.60 19.43
CA LEU A 312 -0.40 -4.22 19.08
C LEU A 312 -1.25 -3.81 17.86
N TYR A 313 -1.64 -2.53 17.82
CA TYR A 313 -2.11 -1.91 16.58
C TYR A 313 -0.90 -1.45 15.77
N VAL A 314 -0.52 -2.21 14.76
CA VAL A 314 0.59 -1.87 13.86
C VAL A 314 0.07 -1.05 12.70
N HIS A 315 0.41 0.24 12.69
CA HIS A 315 0.04 1.17 11.64
C HIS A 315 1.13 1.25 10.58
N ARG A 316 0.76 0.91 9.34
CA ARG A 316 1.64 1.03 8.17
C ARG A 316 1.12 2.14 7.28
N LYS A 317 1.83 3.27 7.28
CA LYS A 317 1.61 4.37 6.37
C LYS A 317 2.91 4.76 5.70
N GLY A 318 2.94 4.67 4.38
CA GLY A 318 4.21 4.76 3.69
C GLY A 318 5.11 3.55 3.95
N ALA A 319 4.54 2.51 4.53
CA ALA A 319 5.17 1.23 4.83
C ALA A 319 4.23 0.09 4.42
N THR A 320 4.77 -1.09 4.21
CA THR A 320 4.03 -2.30 3.88
C THR A 320 4.47 -3.47 4.75
N ARG A 321 3.61 -4.48 4.93
CA ARG A 321 3.98 -5.70 5.63
C ARG A 321 5.08 -6.44 4.87
N ALA A 322 6.10 -6.90 5.59
CA ALA A 322 7.28 -7.57 5.06
C ALA A 322 7.68 -8.74 5.97
N PHE A 323 6.80 -9.71 6.13
CA PHE A 323 7.05 -10.85 7.01
C PHE A 323 8.11 -11.79 6.45
N PRO A 324 9.07 -12.23 7.29
CA PRO A 324 10.11 -13.17 6.89
C PRO A 324 9.53 -14.57 6.66
N ALA A 325 10.32 -15.44 6.02
CA ALA A 325 9.97 -16.85 5.80
C ALA A 325 9.54 -17.56 7.09
N GLY A 326 8.62 -18.51 6.97
CA GLY A 326 8.11 -19.34 8.07
C GLY A 326 6.85 -18.78 8.77
N ARG A 327 6.41 -17.57 8.47
CA ARG A 327 5.21 -16.99 9.09
C ARG A 327 3.92 -17.59 8.50
N PRO A 328 2.95 -17.97 9.34
CA PRO A 328 1.70 -18.59 8.89
C PRO A 328 0.81 -17.66 8.07
N GLU A 329 0.94 -16.35 8.24
CA GLU A 329 0.18 -15.32 7.54
C GLU A 329 0.60 -15.13 6.07
N ILE A 330 1.73 -15.76 5.68
CA ILE A 330 2.21 -15.73 4.31
C ILE A 330 1.51 -16.84 3.51
N PRO A 331 1.07 -16.58 2.26
CA PRO A 331 0.55 -17.61 1.37
C PRO A 331 1.43 -18.86 1.35
N ALA A 332 0.80 -20.03 1.30
CA ALA A 332 1.51 -21.32 1.37
C ALA A 332 2.63 -21.43 0.32
N ALA A 333 2.38 -20.90 -0.89
CA ALA A 333 3.35 -20.89 -1.99
C ALA A 333 4.64 -20.09 -1.68
N TYR A 334 4.58 -19.11 -0.77
CA TYR A 334 5.69 -18.19 -0.45
C TYR A 334 6.23 -18.36 0.97
N ARG A 335 5.64 -19.25 1.76
CA ARG A 335 5.96 -19.39 3.19
C ARG A 335 7.42 -19.69 3.45
N ASP A 336 8.04 -20.48 2.59
CA ASP A 336 9.43 -20.89 2.76
C ASP A 336 10.45 -19.83 2.30
N VAL A 337 10.02 -18.85 1.51
CA VAL A 337 10.90 -17.81 0.95
C VAL A 337 10.66 -16.41 1.53
N GLY A 338 9.50 -16.16 2.13
CA GLY A 338 9.09 -14.87 2.70
C GLY A 338 7.96 -14.21 1.91
N GLN A 339 7.35 -13.19 2.50
CA GLN A 339 6.25 -12.44 1.90
C GLN A 339 6.75 -11.58 0.73
N PRO A 340 6.08 -11.60 -0.44
CA PRO A 340 6.37 -10.65 -1.50
C PRO A 340 6.07 -9.21 -1.06
N VAL A 341 6.99 -8.31 -1.32
CA VAL A 341 6.89 -6.87 -1.09
C VAL A 341 7.09 -6.17 -2.43
N ILE A 342 6.20 -5.25 -2.76
CA ILE A 342 6.24 -4.53 -4.02
C ILE A 342 6.52 -3.06 -3.72
N ILE A 343 7.63 -2.54 -4.22
CA ILE A 343 8.05 -1.15 -4.07
C ILE A 343 7.99 -0.46 -5.44
N PRO A 344 6.90 0.26 -5.75
CA PRO A 344 6.83 1.04 -6.96
C PRO A 344 7.77 2.23 -6.92
N GLY A 345 8.47 2.46 -8.04
CA GLY A 345 9.18 3.70 -8.32
C GLY A 345 8.30 4.72 -9.04
N SER A 346 8.92 5.77 -9.57
CA SER A 346 8.28 6.74 -10.44
C SER A 346 8.27 6.28 -11.90
N MET A 347 7.52 6.97 -12.76
CA MET A 347 7.59 6.79 -14.21
C MET A 347 9.05 6.90 -14.67
N GLY A 348 9.56 5.87 -15.35
CA GLY A 348 10.94 5.83 -15.85
C GLY A 348 12.01 5.39 -14.83
N ALA A 349 11.68 5.23 -13.54
CA ALA A 349 12.66 4.82 -12.53
C ALA A 349 12.63 3.31 -12.21
N GLY A 350 11.66 2.57 -12.73
CA GLY A 350 11.48 1.16 -12.39
C GLY A 350 10.85 0.93 -11.02
N SER A 351 10.59 -0.34 -10.73
CA SER A 351 10.00 -0.83 -9.48
C SER A 351 10.74 -2.06 -9.00
N TYR A 352 10.61 -2.40 -7.74
CA TYR A 352 11.27 -3.56 -7.15
C TYR A 352 10.26 -4.53 -6.54
N VAL A 353 10.57 -5.82 -6.64
CA VAL A 353 9.98 -6.86 -5.82
C VAL A 353 11.03 -7.30 -4.80
N LEU A 354 10.66 -7.29 -3.52
CA LEU A 354 11.47 -7.78 -2.43
C LEU A 354 10.75 -8.97 -1.78
N ARG A 355 11.48 -9.74 -0.98
CA ARG A 355 10.89 -10.59 0.05
C ARG A 355 11.01 -9.94 1.42
N GLY A 356 10.11 -10.26 2.34
CA GLY A 356 10.23 -9.86 3.74
C GLY A 356 11.57 -10.33 4.33
N GLY A 357 12.33 -9.39 4.88
CA GLY A 357 13.66 -9.63 5.38
C GLY A 357 13.65 -10.29 6.77
N ARG A 358 14.72 -11.03 7.07
CA ARG A 358 14.84 -11.80 8.33
C ARG A 358 14.78 -10.95 9.60
N ASN A 359 15.18 -9.69 9.54
CA ASN A 359 15.21 -8.78 10.68
C ASN A 359 13.93 -7.91 10.77
N SER A 360 12.99 -8.07 9.83
CA SER A 360 11.84 -7.17 9.74
C SER A 360 10.96 -7.18 10.99
N MET A 361 10.81 -8.33 11.64
CA MET A 361 10.04 -8.44 12.89
C MET A 361 10.69 -7.66 14.02
N ASP A 362 12.00 -7.84 14.20
CA ASP A 362 12.75 -7.27 15.32
C ASP A 362 13.01 -5.76 15.16
N VAL A 363 13.20 -5.30 13.91
CA VAL A 363 13.61 -3.93 13.61
C VAL A 363 12.40 -3.02 13.32
N ALA A 364 11.34 -3.56 12.69
CA ALA A 364 10.28 -2.74 12.11
C ALA A 364 8.87 -3.38 12.21
N PHE A 365 8.59 -4.20 13.21
CA PHE A 365 7.31 -4.89 13.36
C PHE A 365 6.82 -5.57 12.08
N GLY A 366 7.73 -6.28 11.41
CA GLY A 366 7.44 -6.96 10.15
C GLY A 366 7.08 -6.01 9.01
N SER A 367 7.74 -4.86 8.92
CA SER A 367 7.44 -3.83 7.94
C SER A 367 8.68 -3.39 7.15
N THR A 368 8.45 -2.83 5.94
CA THR A 368 9.46 -2.14 5.14
C THR A 368 8.84 -0.96 4.38
N ALA A 369 9.63 -0.15 3.70
CA ALA A 369 9.15 0.94 2.87
C ALA A 369 8.19 0.45 1.77
N HIS A 370 7.20 1.27 1.38
CA HIS A 370 6.22 0.94 0.34
C HIS A 370 6.51 1.57 -1.02
N GLY A 371 7.47 2.49 -1.11
CA GLY A 371 7.78 3.27 -2.30
C GLY A 371 8.83 4.33 -2.04
N ALA A 372 9.21 5.09 -3.06
CA ALA A 372 10.30 6.06 -2.99
C ALA A 372 9.96 7.30 -2.14
N GLY A 373 8.69 7.65 -2.00
CA GLY A 373 8.29 8.91 -1.37
C GLY A 373 8.57 10.14 -2.24
N ARG A 374 7.94 11.26 -1.93
CA ARG A 374 8.02 12.50 -2.72
C ARG A 374 9.07 13.46 -2.16
N THR A 375 9.70 14.22 -3.06
CA THR A 375 10.62 15.31 -2.70
C THR A 375 9.92 16.67 -2.68
N MET A 376 8.75 16.78 -3.32
CA MET A 376 7.98 18.02 -3.42
C MET A 376 6.46 17.79 -3.41
N SER A 377 5.71 18.83 -3.09
CA SER A 377 4.24 18.78 -3.11
C SER A 377 3.68 18.68 -4.54
N ARG A 378 2.42 18.17 -4.68
CA ARG A 378 1.74 18.13 -5.98
C ARG A 378 1.57 19.52 -6.61
N THR A 379 1.32 20.54 -5.79
CA THR A 379 1.20 21.94 -6.27
C THR A 379 2.52 22.44 -6.82
N GLN A 380 3.62 22.19 -6.14
CA GLN A 380 4.95 22.54 -6.62
C GLN A 380 5.29 21.81 -7.92
N ALA A 381 5.05 20.52 -7.99
CA ALA A 381 5.28 19.72 -9.20
C ALA A 381 4.54 20.27 -10.42
N LYS A 382 3.26 20.66 -10.29
CA LYS A 382 2.49 21.29 -11.38
C LYS A 382 3.04 22.65 -11.82
N ASN A 383 3.75 23.34 -10.95
CA ASN A 383 4.40 24.62 -11.28
C ASN A 383 5.75 24.42 -12.00
N GLU A 384 6.46 23.33 -11.68
CA GLU A 384 7.79 23.02 -12.22
C GLU A 384 7.75 22.20 -13.51
N TYR A 385 6.77 21.27 -13.62
CA TYR A 385 6.66 20.33 -14.74
C TYR A 385 5.46 20.64 -15.65
N ARG A 386 5.61 20.35 -16.93
CA ARG A 386 4.53 20.36 -17.92
C ARG A 386 4.28 18.93 -18.37
N GLY A 387 3.06 18.43 -18.19
CA GLY A 387 2.73 17.03 -18.48
C GLY A 387 3.03 16.59 -19.90
N GLU A 388 2.79 17.45 -20.90
CA GLU A 388 3.10 17.16 -22.31
C GLU A 388 4.60 17.01 -22.55
N ALA A 389 5.43 17.82 -21.87
CA ALA A 389 6.89 17.72 -21.97
C ALA A 389 7.39 16.43 -21.29
N VAL A 390 6.85 16.09 -20.10
CA VAL A 390 7.18 14.84 -19.41
C VAL A 390 6.81 13.63 -20.25
N GLN A 391 5.61 13.61 -20.87
CA GLN A 391 5.20 12.51 -21.75
C GLN A 391 6.14 12.37 -22.97
N ALA A 392 6.51 13.49 -23.59
CA ALA A 392 7.41 13.47 -24.75
C ALA A 392 8.82 12.98 -24.36
N GLU A 393 9.35 13.43 -23.20
CA GLU A 393 10.65 13.00 -22.70
C GLU A 393 10.69 11.49 -22.41
N LEU A 394 9.66 10.95 -21.74
CA LEU A 394 9.54 9.51 -21.46
C LEU A 394 9.40 8.67 -22.73
N GLN A 395 8.63 9.15 -23.71
CA GLN A 395 8.43 8.44 -24.97
C GLN A 395 9.68 8.48 -25.86
N ASP A 396 10.32 9.64 -26.01
CA ASP A 396 11.49 9.82 -26.89
C ASP A 396 12.78 9.25 -26.28
N GLY A 397 12.91 9.28 -24.94
CA GLY A 397 14.08 8.78 -24.22
C GLY A 397 14.03 7.27 -23.98
N ASP A 398 12.98 6.81 -23.32
CA ASP A 398 12.89 5.44 -22.79
C ASP A 398 11.85 4.58 -23.49
N GLY A 399 11.10 5.12 -24.46
CA GLY A 399 10.02 4.43 -25.17
C GLY A 399 8.79 4.17 -24.27
N ILE A 400 8.62 4.95 -23.20
CA ILE A 400 7.55 4.77 -22.23
C ILE A 400 6.29 5.52 -22.68
N TYR A 401 5.20 4.79 -22.84
CA TYR A 401 3.90 5.34 -23.23
C TYR A 401 3.07 5.67 -22.00
N VAL A 402 2.67 6.93 -21.84
CA VAL A 402 1.88 7.40 -20.69
C VAL A 402 0.55 7.96 -21.16
N LYS A 403 -0.54 7.54 -20.51
CA LYS A 403 -1.89 8.11 -20.66
C LYS A 403 -2.44 8.54 -19.31
N ALA A 404 -3.01 9.73 -19.24
CA ALA A 404 -3.67 10.27 -18.07
C ALA A 404 -4.88 11.13 -18.46
N GLN A 405 -5.79 11.35 -17.50
CA GLN A 405 -6.99 12.17 -17.72
C GLN A 405 -6.66 13.66 -18.00
N SER A 406 -5.50 14.13 -17.56
CA SER A 406 -5.03 15.49 -17.82
C SER A 406 -3.50 15.58 -17.76
N GLY A 407 -2.93 16.53 -18.49
CA GLY A 407 -1.50 16.85 -18.37
C GLY A 407 -1.08 17.29 -16.96
N GLY A 408 -2.01 17.87 -16.18
CA GLY A 408 -1.76 18.20 -14.78
C GLY A 408 -1.50 16.97 -13.90
N THR A 409 -2.13 15.84 -14.20
CA THR A 409 -1.89 14.57 -13.47
C THR A 409 -0.49 14.03 -13.81
N VAL A 410 -0.07 14.11 -15.07
CA VAL A 410 1.29 13.70 -15.46
C VAL A 410 2.35 14.60 -14.82
N ALA A 411 2.13 15.91 -14.78
CA ALA A 411 3.05 16.86 -14.19
C ALA A 411 3.25 16.63 -12.67
N GLU A 412 2.16 16.33 -11.94
CA GLU A 412 2.26 16.08 -10.49
C GLU A 412 2.95 14.75 -10.14
N GLU A 413 3.07 13.83 -11.11
CA GLU A 413 3.70 12.52 -10.94
C GLU A 413 4.99 12.37 -11.78
N ALA A 414 5.56 13.49 -12.25
CA ALA A 414 6.80 13.49 -13.02
C ALA A 414 7.95 12.78 -12.27
N PRO A 415 8.89 12.11 -12.96
CA PRO A 415 9.99 11.36 -12.33
C PRO A 415 10.77 12.16 -11.27
N GLY A 416 11.10 13.40 -11.55
CA GLY A 416 11.85 14.27 -10.65
C GLY A 416 11.15 14.69 -9.36
N VAL A 417 9.88 14.34 -9.16
CA VAL A 417 9.16 14.63 -7.91
C VAL A 417 9.33 13.57 -6.83
N TYR A 418 10.00 12.45 -7.17
CA TYR A 418 10.20 11.33 -6.26
C TYR A 418 11.67 11.21 -5.82
N LYS A 419 11.88 10.58 -4.68
CA LYS A 419 13.20 10.15 -4.24
C LYS A 419 13.68 8.98 -5.09
N ASP A 420 14.96 8.70 -5.02
CA ASP A 420 15.58 7.56 -5.67
C ASP A 420 15.09 6.25 -5.02
N VAL A 421 14.40 5.40 -5.80
CA VAL A 421 13.89 4.11 -5.34
C VAL A 421 15.02 3.12 -5.03
N ASP A 422 16.14 3.20 -5.75
CA ASP A 422 17.29 2.32 -5.53
C ASP A 422 17.89 2.56 -4.13
N GLU A 423 17.93 3.81 -3.68
CA GLU A 423 18.38 4.15 -2.33
C GLU A 423 17.42 3.63 -1.26
N VAL A 424 16.11 3.69 -1.48
CA VAL A 424 15.11 3.12 -0.55
C VAL A 424 15.29 1.61 -0.41
N VAL A 425 15.45 0.91 -1.53
CA VAL A 425 15.67 -0.54 -1.55
C VAL A 425 17.00 -0.90 -0.88
N ARG A 426 18.07 -0.17 -1.19
CA ARG A 426 19.38 -0.35 -0.56
C ARG A 426 19.33 -0.22 0.97
N VAL A 427 18.55 0.74 1.49
CA VAL A 427 18.36 0.90 2.94
C VAL A 427 17.59 -0.27 3.53
N SER A 428 16.52 -0.73 2.86
CA SER A 428 15.73 -1.89 3.29
C SER A 428 16.60 -3.16 3.38
N GLU A 429 17.48 -3.39 2.39
CA GLU A 429 18.43 -4.51 2.41
C GLU A 429 19.49 -4.36 3.51
N ALA A 430 20.05 -3.17 3.68
CA ALA A 430 21.09 -2.91 4.68
C ALA A 430 20.59 -3.16 6.11
N LEU A 431 19.30 -2.90 6.38
CA LEU A 431 18.64 -3.18 7.65
C LEU A 431 18.19 -4.64 7.77
N GLY A 432 18.13 -5.38 6.67
CA GLY A 432 17.59 -6.74 6.60
C GLY A 432 16.08 -6.81 6.81
N ILE A 433 15.36 -5.72 6.49
CA ILE A 433 13.89 -5.65 6.58
C ILE A 433 13.19 -5.97 5.25
N GLY A 434 13.96 -5.98 4.15
CA GLY A 434 13.50 -6.40 2.83
C GLY A 434 14.70 -6.77 1.96
N ASP A 435 14.64 -7.92 1.30
CA ASP A 435 15.70 -8.39 0.41
C ASP A 435 15.21 -8.36 -1.05
N THR A 436 15.95 -7.72 -1.97
CA THR A 436 15.64 -7.62 -3.41
C THR A 436 15.58 -8.99 -4.08
N VAL A 437 14.61 -9.23 -4.92
CA VAL A 437 14.38 -10.53 -5.60
C VAL A 437 14.81 -10.56 -7.09
#